data_d0fc6536eb4cc7a34e1e0d6de84f4fb2
#
_entry.id   d0fc6536eb4cc7a34e1e0d6de84f4fb2
#
_cell.length_a   1.000
_cell.length_b   1.000
_cell.length_c   1.000
_cell.angle_alpha   90.00
_cell.angle_beta   90.00
_cell.angle_gamma   90.00
#
_symmetry.space_group_name_H-M   'P 1'
#
loop_
_entity.id
_entity.type
_entity.pdbx_description
1 polymer ?
#
loop_
_entity_poly.entity_id
_entity_poly.type
_entity_poly.pdbx_seq_one_letter_code
_entity_poly.pdbx_strand_id
1 'polypeptide(L)'
;MESTELIDLLSRGEDSRQQFKADMTNADGLAAEIVAFSNTLGGRIFIGVNDDGSVRGLSGADLARLNQLVANAASQNVRPAVNPLTDNVPHPNGTVMVVSIPEGISKPYMDKNGAIWVKNGSDKRRATSREELQRLFQQAGLVHADETPVAGLSAGDVDLPYFEAFFEQQFGEPLAGHNQPMPQLLTNMNLMSQGQLNVAGSLLFAKTPQYSLPAFIVKSVAFVGNQIEDDRYIDSRDITGKLSDVFQQTLGFIIANTRAPQGEQGFNSQGQAEIPRVVWEELVANALIHRDYFISAPVRVLVFADRVEIISPGHLPNNLTIENIKAGNSNMRNPILASFATKLLPYRGLGSGLLRTLRAWPQIELIDDRGGNLFKVIVVRPNMLEATG
;
A
#
# COMPACT_ATOMS: atom_id res chain seq x y z
N MET A 1 30.73 -9.63 2.36
CA MET A 1 31.02 -8.90 1.10
C MET A 1 32.40 -9.24 0.62
N GLU A 2 32.59 -9.50 -0.68
CA GLU A 2 33.91 -9.77 -1.28
C GLU A 2 34.61 -8.46 -1.68
N SER A 3 35.97 -8.47 -1.72
CA SER A 3 36.76 -7.29 -2.06
C SER A 3 36.45 -6.70 -3.44
N THR A 4 36.11 -7.54 -4.42
CA THR A 4 35.73 -7.12 -5.77
C THR A 4 34.40 -6.38 -5.79
N GLU A 5 33.43 -6.84 -5.02
CA GLU A 5 32.13 -6.17 -4.84
C GLU A 5 32.33 -4.79 -4.17
N LEU A 6 33.21 -4.72 -3.17
CA LEU A 6 33.53 -3.45 -2.51
C LEU A 6 34.07 -2.43 -3.50
N ILE A 7 35.06 -2.81 -4.33
CA ILE A 7 35.68 -1.91 -5.32
C ILE A 7 34.62 -1.38 -6.31
N ASP A 8 33.74 -2.25 -6.80
CA ASP A 8 32.66 -1.85 -7.72
C ASP A 8 31.72 -0.84 -7.05
N LEU A 9 31.29 -1.10 -5.80
CA LEU A 9 30.42 -0.19 -5.06
C LEU A 9 31.09 1.16 -4.80
N LEU A 10 32.34 1.20 -4.40
CA LEU A 10 33.05 2.45 -4.18
C LEU A 10 33.21 3.28 -5.46
N SER A 11 33.34 2.63 -6.62
CA SER A 11 33.44 3.32 -7.91
C SER A 11 32.15 4.05 -8.32
N ARG A 12 31.00 3.66 -7.76
CA ARG A 12 29.68 4.27 -8.06
C ARG A 12 29.44 5.57 -7.29
N GLY A 13 30.23 5.86 -6.25
CA GLY A 13 30.06 7.03 -5.41
C GLY A 13 28.92 6.89 -4.39
N GLU A 14 28.66 7.96 -3.64
CA GLU A 14 27.57 8.04 -2.67
C GLU A 14 26.21 8.23 -3.36
N ASP A 15 25.17 7.60 -2.80
CA ASP A 15 23.78 7.75 -3.24
C ASP A 15 22.79 7.60 -2.08
N SER A 16 21.51 7.37 -2.37
CA SER A 16 20.47 7.16 -1.35
C SER A 16 20.60 5.85 -0.57
N ARG A 17 21.46 4.91 -1.01
CA ARG A 17 21.66 3.58 -0.41
C ARG A 17 23.08 3.33 0.08
N GLN A 18 24.02 4.22 -0.26
CA GLN A 18 25.41 4.06 0.17
C GLN A 18 26.03 5.41 0.57
N GLN A 19 26.82 5.36 1.64
CA GLN A 19 27.47 6.52 2.21
C GLN A 19 28.90 6.20 2.61
N PHE A 20 29.81 7.14 2.40
CA PHE A 20 31.22 7.01 2.76
C PHE A 20 31.54 7.82 4.00
N LYS A 21 32.40 7.30 4.84
CA LYS A 21 32.93 8.00 6.01
C LYS A 21 34.39 7.61 6.23
N ALA A 22 35.25 8.58 6.25
CA ALA A 22 36.67 8.34 6.53
C ALA A 22 36.89 7.78 7.96
N ASP A 23 36.10 8.25 8.91
CA ASP A 23 36.00 7.74 10.29
C ASP A 23 34.67 8.16 10.91
N MET A 24 34.30 7.51 12.00
CA MET A 24 33.13 7.84 12.82
C MET A 24 33.50 7.83 14.30
N THR A 25 33.25 8.95 14.97
CA THR A 25 33.53 9.10 16.41
C THR A 25 32.29 9.48 17.23
N ASN A 26 31.27 10.02 16.55
CA ASN A 26 30.05 10.53 17.17
C ASN A 26 28.89 9.51 17.05
N ALA A 27 28.48 8.95 18.17
CA ALA A 27 27.36 7.99 18.23
C ALA A 27 26.02 8.63 17.78
N ASP A 28 25.77 9.91 18.07
CA ASP A 28 24.54 10.60 17.67
C ASP A 28 24.50 10.82 16.14
N GLY A 29 25.66 11.18 15.55
CA GLY A 29 25.79 11.31 14.11
C GLY A 29 25.56 9.97 13.39
N LEU A 30 26.10 8.87 13.94
CA LEU A 30 25.88 7.53 13.40
C LEU A 30 24.41 7.07 13.59
N ALA A 31 23.81 7.35 14.75
CA ALA A 31 22.40 7.04 15.00
C ALA A 31 21.47 7.76 13.99
N ALA A 32 21.76 9.04 13.68
CA ALA A 32 21.00 9.79 12.68
C ALA A 32 21.10 9.17 11.28
N GLU A 33 22.28 8.61 10.88
CA GLU A 33 22.41 7.87 9.62
C GLU A 33 21.63 6.54 9.66
N ILE A 34 21.74 5.77 10.76
CA ILE A 34 20.98 4.52 10.92
C ILE A 34 19.49 4.80 10.83
N VAL A 35 18.98 5.83 11.52
CA VAL A 35 17.57 6.24 11.45
C VAL A 35 17.17 6.61 10.03
N ALA A 36 18.00 7.40 9.32
CA ALA A 36 17.69 7.84 7.96
C ALA A 36 17.59 6.67 6.98
N PHE A 37 18.52 5.73 7.04
CA PHE A 37 18.45 4.51 6.22
C PHE A 37 17.26 3.63 6.59
N SER A 38 17.00 3.41 7.89
CA SER A 38 15.88 2.57 8.32
C SER A 38 14.52 3.16 7.95
N ASN A 39 14.37 4.48 7.94
CA ASN A 39 13.14 5.15 7.50
C ASN A 39 12.96 5.20 5.98
N THR A 40 14.00 4.90 5.21
CA THR A 40 13.94 4.88 3.73
C THR A 40 14.06 3.44 3.21
N LEU A 41 15.03 3.16 2.39
CA LEU A 41 15.18 1.88 1.68
C LEU A 41 16.29 0.99 2.27
N GLY A 42 16.75 1.29 3.48
CA GLY A 42 17.98 0.70 3.99
C GLY A 42 19.21 1.19 3.23
N GLY A 43 20.37 0.63 3.53
CA GLY A 43 21.61 0.97 2.83
C GLY A 43 22.85 0.54 3.56
N ARG A 44 23.99 1.07 3.13
CA ARG A 44 25.32 0.73 3.66
C ARG A 44 26.11 1.98 3.97
N ILE A 45 26.85 1.95 5.08
CA ILE A 45 27.86 2.96 5.41
C ILE A 45 29.23 2.26 5.29
N PHE A 46 30.11 2.82 4.47
CA PHE A 46 31.48 2.36 4.27
C PHE A 46 32.39 3.25 5.12
N ILE A 47 32.95 2.71 6.22
CA ILE A 47 33.82 3.43 7.13
C ILE A 47 35.28 3.07 6.82
N GLY A 48 36.14 4.06 6.75
CA GLY A 48 37.51 3.97 6.23
C GLY A 48 37.64 4.40 4.78
N VAL A 49 36.61 5.10 4.26
CA VAL A 49 36.52 5.60 2.88
C VAL A 49 36.28 7.11 2.91
N ASN A 50 37.05 7.88 2.14
CA ASN A 50 36.86 9.31 1.98
C ASN A 50 35.69 9.63 1.04
N ASP A 51 35.20 10.86 1.04
CA ASP A 51 34.05 11.30 0.23
C ASP A 51 34.31 11.15 -1.30
N ASP A 52 35.57 11.13 -1.73
CA ASP A 52 36.00 10.89 -3.13
C ASP A 52 36.03 9.39 -3.51
N GLY A 53 35.69 8.50 -2.60
CA GLY A 53 35.73 7.06 -2.79
C GLY A 53 37.12 6.43 -2.55
N SER A 54 38.15 7.22 -2.25
CA SER A 54 39.48 6.69 -1.92
C SER A 54 39.46 6.00 -0.55
N VAL A 55 40.14 4.83 -0.47
CA VAL A 55 40.21 4.07 0.78
C VAL A 55 41.37 4.57 1.64
N ARG A 56 41.03 5.06 2.82
CA ARG A 56 41.98 5.39 3.88
C ARG A 56 42.46 4.14 4.63
N GLY A 57 41.55 3.16 4.78
CA GLY A 57 41.80 1.97 5.57
C GLY A 57 41.65 2.20 7.08
N LEU A 58 41.36 1.14 7.80
CA LEU A 58 41.14 1.11 9.25
C LEU A 58 42.17 0.15 9.91
N SER A 59 42.68 0.54 11.07
CA SER A 59 43.51 -0.34 11.92
C SER A 59 42.64 -1.30 12.73
N GLY A 60 43.23 -2.35 13.31
CA GLY A 60 42.51 -3.26 14.22
C GLY A 60 41.92 -2.57 15.44
N ALA A 61 42.58 -1.51 15.94
CA ALA A 61 42.05 -0.70 17.05
C ALA A 61 40.84 0.13 16.62
N ASP A 62 40.85 0.67 15.38
CA ASP A 62 39.68 1.38 14.81
C ASP A 62 38.49 0.44 14.66
N LEU A 63 38.70 -0.76 14.14
CA LEU A 63 37.64 -1.77 13.96
C LEU A 63 36.98 -2.14 15.28
N ALA A 64 37.77 -2.35 16.34
CA ALA A 64 37.22 -2.66 17.69
C ALA A 64 36.39 -1.49 18.23
N ARG A 65 36.90 -0.26 18.13
CA ARG A 65 36.21 0.98 18.53
C ARG A 65 34.92 1.20 17.76
N LEU A 66 34.95 1.03 16.44
CA LEU A 66 33.79 1.22 15.56
C LEU A 66 32.70 0.17 15.78
N ASN A 67 33.05 -1.10 16.00
CA ASN A 67 32.08 -2.12 16.38
C ASN A 67 31.32 -1.74 17.65
N GLN A 68 32.04 -1.25 18.68
CA GLN A 68 31.39 -0.78 19.89
C GLN A 68 30.51 0.45 19.66
N LEU A 69 30.98 1.39 18.80
CA LEU A 69 30.22 2.60 18.44
C LEU A 69 28.92 2.25 17.71
N VAL A 70 28.97 1.33 16.73
CA VAL A 70 27.79 0.87 15.97
C VAL A 70 26.79 0.20 16.91
N ALA A 71 27.26 -0.72 17.77
CA ALA A 71 26.39 -1.39 18.74
C ALA A 71 25.70 -0.41 19.70
N ASN A 72 26.44 0.55 20.24
CA ASN A 72 25.90 1.58 21.12
C ASN A 72 24.93 2.51 20.41
N ALA A 73 25.28 3.02 19.23
CA ALA A 73 24.42 3.90 18.45
C ALA A 73 23.08 3.22 18.11
N ALA A 74 23.14 1.99 17.61
CA ALA A 74 21.96 1.24 17.18
C ALA A 74 21.02 0.85 18.34
N SER A 75 21.59 0.49 19.50
CA SER A 75 20.78 0.02 20.63
C SER A 75 20.31 1.14 21.57
N GLN A 76 21.14 2.18 21.77
CA GLN A 76 20.85 3.22 22.77
C GLN A 76 20.35 4.53 22.16
N ASN A 77 20.78 4.88 20.93
CA ASN A 77 20.48 6.18 20.34
C ASN A 77 19.45 6.11 19.22
N VAL A 78 18.93 4.91 18.86
CA VAL A 78 17.88 4.69 17.88
C VAL A 78 16.63 4.09 18.53
N ARG A 79 15.46 4.58 18.18
CA ARG A 79 14.16 4.13 18.69
C ARG A 79 13.18 3.90 17.54
N PRO A 80 12.54 2.71 17.38
CA PRO A 80 12.94 1.45 18.04
C PRO A 80 14.37 1.04 17.66
N ALA A 81 14.96 0.13 18.43
CA ALA A 81 16.33 -0.33 18.16
C ALA A 81 16.45 -1.02 16.80
N VAL A 82 17.59 -0.84 16.14
CA VAL A 82 17.93 -1.47 14.86
C VAL A 82 19.13 -2.38 15.08
N ASN A 83 19.22 -3.45 14.31
CA ASN A 83 20.36 -4.38 14.34
C ASN A 83 21.13 -4.32 13.01
N PRO A 84 22.05 -3.35 12.81
CA PRO A 84 22.91 -3.32 11.64
C PRO A 84 23.86 -4.52 11.62
N LEU A 85 24.19 -5.00 10.43
CA LEU A 85 25.23 -6.01 10.25
C LEU A 85 26.56 -5.30 9.91
N THR A 86 27.66 -5.79 10.45
CA THR A 86 29.00 -5.24 10.17
C THR A 86 29.87 -6.29 9.51
N ASP A 87 30.52 -5.93 8.39
CA ASP A 87 31.52 -6.73 7.69
C ASP A 87 32.83 -5.95 7.63
N ASN A 88 33.97 -6.60 7.90
CA ASN A 88 35.29 -6.04 7.71
C ASN A 88 35.87 -6.57 6.40
N VAL A 89 35.90 -5.74 5.39
CA VAL A 89 36.26 -6.14 4.01
C VAL A 89 37.69 -5.67 3.71
N PRO A 90 38.60 -6.59 3.33
CA PRO A 90 39.97 -6.21 2.93
C PRO A 90 39.97 -5.48 1.58
N HIS A 91 40.78 -4.44 1.48
CA HIS A 91 41.05 -3.66 0.28
C HIS A 91 42.56 -3.48 0.13
N PRO A 92 43.13 -3.31 -1.08
CA PRO A 92 44.61 -3.09 -1.25
C PRO A 92 45.19 -1.98 -0.39
N ASN A 93 44.42 -0.94 -0.08
CA ASN A 93 44.82 0.21 0.71
C ASN A 93 44.44 0.12 2.20
N GLY A 94 43.96 -1.04 2.69
CA GLY A 94 43.61 -1.25 4.09
C GLY A 94 42.23 -1.90 4.25
N THR A 95 41.74 -2.00 5.48
CA THR A 95 40.42 -2.60 5.74
C THR A 95 39.29 -1.56 5.77
N VAL A 96 38.15 -1.87 5.17
CA VAL A 96 36.94 -1.05 5.21
C VAL A 96 35.90 -1.76 6.06
N MET A 97 35.27 -1.06 7.00
CA MET A 97 34.11 -1.58 7.71
C MET A 97 32.84 -1.21 6.95
N VAL A 98 32.05 -2.19 6.58
CA VAL A 98 30.74 -2.02 5.92
C VAL A 98 29.64 -2.24 6.96
N VAL A 99 28.87 -1.20 7.24
CA VAL A 99 27.71 -1.27 8.12
C VAL A 99 26.46 -1.36 7.26
N SER A 100 25.85 -2.53 7.20
CA SER A 100 24.60 -2.76 6.45
C SER A 100 23.41 -2.51 7.34
N ILE A 101 22.57 -1.55 6.97
CA ILE A 101 21.39 -1.12 7.71
C ILE A 101 20.16 -1.57 6.93
N PRO A 102 19.29 -2.42 7.52
CA PRO A 102 18.07 -2.85 6.86
C PRO A 102 17.07 -1.70 6.74
N GLU A 103 16.21 -1.77 5.73
CA GLU A 103 14.97 -1.01 5.73
C GLU A 103 14.14 -1.41 6.93
N GLY A 104 13.70 -0.44 7.73
CA GLY A 104 12.99 -0.69 8.96
C GLY A 104 11.53 -1.06 8.73
N ILE A 105 11.04 -2.07 9.47
CA ILE A 105 9.64 -2.52 9.44
C ILE A 105 8.75 -1.75 10.42
N SER A 106 9.35 -1.13 11.44
CA SER A 106 8.63 -0.41 12.52
C SER A 106 8.84 1.11 12.40
N LYS A 107 8.68 1.65 11.19
CA LYS A 107 8.77 3.11 10.94
C LYS A 107 7.66 3.85 11.69
N PRO A 108 7.87 5.11 12.12
CA PRO A 108 9.11 5.87 11.98
C PRO A 108 10.14 5.52 13.06
N TYR A 109 11.38 5.39 12.66
CA TYR A 109 12.51 5.35 13.57
C TYR A 109 12.91 6.78 13.94
N MET A 110 13.39 6.97 15.18
CA MET A 110 13.78 8.25 15.73
C MET A 110 15.16 8.14 16.37
N ASP A 111 15.91 9.22 16.41
CA ASP A 111 17.07 9.30 17.29
C ASP A 111 16.64 9.45 18.76
N LYS A 112 17.60 9.41 19.69
CA LYS A 112 17.32 9.55 21.13
C LYS A 112 16.63 10.86 21.54
N ASN A 113 16.69 11.88 20.66
CA ASN A 113 16.05 13.20 20.86
C ASN A 113 14.64 13.26 20.22
N GLY A 114 14.15 12.16 19.65
CA GLY A 114 12.86 12.11 18.97
C GLY A 114 12.87 12.68 17.55
N ALA A 115 14.04 12.96 16.96
CA ALA A 115 14.11 13.44 15.60
C ALA A 115 14.02 12.29 14.60
N ILE A 116 13.15 12.44 13.60
CA ILE A 116 12.96 11.51 12.50
C ILE A 116 13.84 11.97 11.33
N TRP A 117 14.76 11.12 10.93
CA TRP A 117 15.68 11.35 9.82
C TRP A 117 15.29 10.50 8.63
N VAL A 118 15.44 11.03 7.42
CA VAL A 118 15.20 10.33 6.13
C VAL A 118 16.36 10.66 5.17
N LYS A 119 16.65 9.74 4.24
CA LYS A 119 17.64 10.00 3.18
C LYS A 119 17.04 10.94 2.14
N ASN A 120 17.88 11.82 1.61
CA ASN A 120 17.60 12.75 0.52
C ASN A 120 18.83 12.76 -0.42
N GLY A 121 18.85 11.86 -1.41
CA GLY A 121 20.07 11.55 -2.14
C GLY A 121 21.13 10.94 -1.22
N SER A 122 22.37 11.38 -1.30
CA SER A 122 23.46 10.97 -0.41
C SER A 122 23.33 11.52 1.01
N ASP A 123 22.63 12.64 1.21
CA ASP A 123 22.47 13.27 2.51
C ASP A 123 21.29 12.74 3.31
N LYS A 124 21.25 13.10 4.60
CA LYS A 124 20.09 12.94 5.47
C LYS A 124 19.47 14.29 5.81
N ARG A 125 18.15 14.31 5.99
CA ARG A 125 17.42 15.47 6.50
C ARG A 125 16.40 15.04 7.54
N ARG A 126 15.93 15.99 8.34
CA ARG A 126 14.82 15.73 9.24
C ARG A 126 13.50 15.71 8.46
N ALA A 127 12.65 14.74 8.75
CA ALA A 127 11.26 14.76 8.33
C ALA A 127 10.51 15.75 9.23
N THR A 128 10.02 16.85 8.67
CA THR A 128 9.34 17.93 9.41
C THR A 128 8.01 18.29 8.79
N SER A 129 7.73 17.90 7.54
CA SER A 129 6.44 18.19 6.94
C SER A 129 5.37 17.27 7.53
N ARG A 130 4.18 17.82 7.73
CA ARG A 130 3.02 17.12 8.26
C ARG A 130 2.67 15.90 7.41
N GLU A 131 2.71 16.05 6.10
CA GLU A 131 2.38 15.02 5.13
C GLU A 131 3.38 13.86 5.14
N GLU A 132 4.67 14.18 5.29
CA GLU A 132 5.72 13.16 5.37
C GLU A 132 5.63 12.36 6.67
N LEU A 133 5.42 13.04 7.80
CA LEU A 133 5.21 12.38 9.09
C LEU A 133 3.97 11.47 9.05
N GLN A 134 2.86 11.96 8.49
CA GLN A 134 1.65 11.16 8.32
C GLN A 134 1.90 9.88 7.52
N ARG A 135 2.65 9.97 6.40
CA ARG A 135 3.02 8.79 5.60
C ARG A 135 3.86 7.79 6.37
N LEU A 136 4.82 8.26 7.16
CA LEU A 136 5.65 7.38 7.98
C LEU A 136 4.81 6.65 9.05
N PHE A 137 3.89 7.33 9.73
CA PHE A 137 2.99 6.73 10.71
C PHE A 137 2.00 5.75 10.05
N GLN A 138 1.51 6.08 8.88
CA GLN A 138 0.64 5.20 8.10
C GLN A 138 1.37 3.92 7.67
N GLN A 139 2.62 4.03 7.20
CA GLN A 139 3.45 2.88 6.85
C GLN A 139 3.70 1.96 8.04
N ALA A 140 3.75 2.51 9.23
CA ALA A 140 3.88 1.76 10.49
C ALA A 140 2.57 1.09 10.96
N GLY A 141 1.45 1.37 10.32
CA GLY A 141 0.13 0.92 10.79
C GLY A 141 -0.31 1.57 12.10
N LEU A 142 0.23 2.75 12.42
CA LEU A 142 -0.14 3.50 13.63
C LEU A 142 -1.28 4.50 13.39
N VAL A 143 -1.57 4.80 12.13
CA VAL A 143 -2.65 5.70 11.70
C VAL A 143 -3.36 5.08 10.51
N HIS A 144 -4.66 4.89 10.64
CA HIS A 144 -5.50 4.36 9.59
C HIS A 144 -6.46 5.44 9.07
N ALA A 145 -6.56 5.56 7.75
CA ALA A 145 -7.41 6.57 7.13
C ALA A 145 -8.89 6.34 7.41
N ASP A 146 -9.31 5.08 7.49
CA ASP A 146 -10.70 4.69 7.70
C ASP A 146 -11.22 5.00 9.10
N GLU A 147 -10.34 5.30 10.08
CA GLU A 147 -10.68 5.76 11.42
C GLU A 147 -10.87 7.28 11.51
N THR A 148 -10.48 8.02 10.47
CA THR A 148 -10.49 9.50 10.48
C THR A 148 -11.94 10.03 10.48
N PRO A 149 -12.35 10.90 11.44
CA PRO A 149 -13.68 11.52 11.43
C PRO A 149 -13.90 12.37 10.18
N VAL A 150 -15.12 12.30 9.63
CA VAL A 150 -15.53 13.05 8.44
C VAL A 150 -16.39 14.23 8.87
N ALA A 151 -15.89 15.44 8.61
CA ALA A 151 -16.61 16.66 8.95
C ALA A 151 -17.98 16.72 8.24
N GLY A 152 -19.02 17.04 9.01
CA GLY A 152 -20.38 17.20 8.50
C GLY A 152 -21.18 15.90 8.37
N LEU A 153 -20.63 14.74 8.72
CA LEU A 153 -21.38 13.48 8.78
C LEU A 153 -21.55 13.01 10.23
N SER A 154 -22.79 12.74 10.61
CA SER A 154 -23.21 12.31 11.93
C SER A 154 -24.04 11.02 11.87
N ALA A 155 -24.52 10.53 13.00
CA ALA A 155 -25.43 9.39 13.06
C ALA A 155 -26.75 9.62 12.28
N GLY A 156 -27.18 10.90 12.10
CA GLY A 156 -28.37 11.24 11.31
C GLY A 156 -28.23 11.04 9.80
N ASP A 157 -26.98 10.95 9.32
CA ASP A 157 -26.67 10.76 7.90
C ASP A 157 -26.60 9.29 7.50
N VAL A 158 -26.71 8.37 8.48
CA VAL A 158 -26.77 6.93 8.24
C VAL A 158 -28.05 6.58 7.48
N ASP A 159 -27.92 5.71 6.47
CA ASP A 159 -29.04 5.04 5.82
C ASP A 159 -29.62 4.01 6.78
N LEU A 160 -30.60 4.45 7.57
CA LEU A 160 -31.15 3.66 8.67
C LEU A 160 -31.72 2.31 8.19
N PRO A 161 -32.56 2.24 7.15
CA PRO A 161 -33.07 0.96 6.66
C PRO A 161 -31.96 -0.02 6.24
N TYR A 162 -30.91 0.50 5.60
CA TYR A 162 -29.77 -0.32 5.19
C TYR A 162 -28.97 -0.81 6.40
N PHE A 163 -28.74 0.06 7.37
CA PHE A 163 -28.05 -0.30 8.61
C PHE A 163 -28.84 -1.31 9.45
N GLU A 164 -30.17 -1.16 9.55
CA GLU A 164 -31.07 -2.10 10.24
C GLU A 164 -30.99 -3.50 9.62
N ALA A 165 -31.08 -3.58 8.30
CA ALA A 165 -30.96 -4.86 7.60
C ALA A 165 -29.59 -5.53 7.81
N PHE A 166 -28.51 -4.74 7.78
CA PHE A 166 -27.17 -5.22 8.11
C PHE A 166 -27.07 -5.72 9.55
N PHE A 167 -27.61 -4.94 10.50
CA PHE A 167 -27.55 -5.25 11.93
C PHE A 167 -28.29 -6.57 12.23
N GLU A 168 -29.52 -6.72 11.73
CA GLU A 168 -30.32 -7.93 11.90
C GLU A 168 -29.61 -9.15 11.28
N GLN A 169 -29.08 -9.02 10.09
CA GLN A 169 -28.31 -10.09 9.44
C GLN A 169 -27.06 -10.49 10.25
N GLN A 170 -26.38 -9.52 10.86
CA GLN A 170 -25.13 -9.75 11.56
C GLN A 170 -25.30 -10.28 12.98
N PHE A 171 -26.32 -9.80 13.71
CA PHE A 171 -26.52 -10.09 15.13
C PHE A 171 -27.70 -10.99 15.40
N GLY A 172 -28.57 -11.24 14.42
CA GLY A 172 -29.74 -12.13 14.54
C GLY A 172 -30.89 -11.51 15.31
N GLU A 173 -30.85 -10.20 15.61
CA GLU A 173 -31.92 -9.48 16.33
C GLU A 173 -32.16 -8.11 15.68
N PRO A 174 -33.42 -7.60 15.71
CA PRO A 174 -33.74 -6.31 15.12
C PRO A 174 -33.15 -5.17 15.94
N LEU A 175 -32.68 -4.12 15.24
CA LEU A 175 -32.11 -2.93 15.86
C LEU A 175 -33.06 -2.24 16.84
N ALA A 176 -34.39 -2.27 16.56
CA ALA A 176 -35.41 -1.68 17.42
C ALA A 176 -35.49 -2.29 18.83
N GLY A 177 -34.97 -3.51 19.03
CA GLY A 177 -34.84 -4.15 20.34
C GLY A 177 -33.61 -3.70 21.14
N HIS A 178 -32.72 -2.98 20.54
CA HIS A 178 -31.44 -2.58 21.16
C HIS A 178 -31.59 -1.29 21.96
N ASN A 179 -31.25 -1.34 23.27
CA ASN A 179 -31.45 -0.20 24.20
C ASN A 179 -30.37 0.90 24.06
N GLN A 180 -29.42 0.78 23.15
CA GLN A 180 -28.36 1.79 22.99
C GLN A 180 -28.76 2.85 21.95
N PRO A 181 -28.49 4.14 22.23
CA PRO A 181 -28.64 5.18 21.22
C PRO A 181 -27.74 4.92 20.01
N MET A 182 -28.23 5.24 18.81
CA MET A 182 -27.49 5.04 17.55
C MET A 182 -26.05 5.60 17.57
N PRO A 183 -25.77 6.81 18.09
CA PRO A 183 -24.40 7.30 18.17
C PRO A 183 -23.47 6.42 19.02
N GLN A 184 -24.00 5.88 20.13
CA GLN A 184 -23.23 5.00 21.00
C GLN A 184 -22.96 3.65 20.32
N LEU A 185 -23.95 3.10 19.62
CA LEU A 185 -23.81 1.85 18.87
C LEU A 185 -22.75 1.99 17.77
N LEU A 186 -22.83 3.05 16.97
CA LEU A 186 -21.84 3.33 15.92
C LEU A 186 -20.42 3.53 16.49
N THR A 187 -20.31 4.18 17.65
CA THR A 187 -19.03 4.33 18.35
C THR A 187 -18.46 2.99 18.81
N ASN A 188 -19.31 2.12 19.40
CA ASN A 188 -18.92 0.78 19.83
C ASN A 188 -18.52 -0.11 18.65
N MET A 189 -19.09 0.13 17.48
CA MET A 189 -18.72 -0.56 16.23
C MET A 189 -17.52 0.05 15.50
N ASN A 190 -16.89 1.06 16.08
CA ASN A 190 -15.76 1.79 15.49
C ASN A 190 -16.10 2.51 14.16
N LEU A 191 -17.37 2.89 13.98
CA LEU A 191 -17.86 3.60 12.79
C LEU A 191 -18.01 5.10 13.00
N MET A 192 -17.84 5.55 14.26
CA MET A 192 -18.02 6.92 14.70
C MET A 192 -16.99 7.29 15.75
N SER A 193 -16.48 8.51 15.67
CA SER A 193 -15.58 9.11 16.67
C SER A 193 -15.90 10.57 16.83
N GLN A 194 -15.82 11.10 18.06
CA GLN A 194 -16.06 12.52 18.37
C GLN A 194 -17.41 13.08 17.86
N GLY A 195 -18.45 12.25 17.84
CA GLY A 195 -19.78 12.64 17.35
C GLY A 195 -19.92 12.66 15.82
N GLN A 196 -18.90 12.27 15.07
CA GLN A 196 -18.88 12.21 13.61
C GLN A 196 -18.64 10.79 13.12
N LEU A 197 -19.26 10.43 11.98
CA LEU A 197 -18.89 9.21 11.28
C LEU A 197 -17.42 9.32 10.84
N ASN A 198 -16.67 8.23 10.99
CA ASN A 198 -15.36 8.15 10.38
C ASN A 198 -15.49 7.75 8.89
N VAL A 199 -14.36 7.72 8.17
CA VAL A 199 -14.35 7.36 6.74
C VAL A 199 -15.00 6.00 6.50
N ALA A 200 -14.73 4.99 7.37
CA ALA A 200 -15.36 3.68 7.27
C ALA A 200 -16.87 3.77 7.45
N GLY A 201 -17.34 4.36 8.54
CA GLY A 201 -18.77 4.52 8.82
C GLY A 201 -19.50 5.28 7.71
N SER A 202 -18.86 6.31 7.17
CA SER A 202 -19.39 7.11 6.06
C SER A 202 -19.54 6.28 4.79
N LEU A 203 -18.49 5.58 4.37
CA LEU A 203 -18.50 4.78 3.13
C LEU A 203 -19.39 3.54 3.22
N LEU A 204 -19.51 2.97 4.41
CA LEU A 204 -20.31 1.77 4.62
C LEU A 204 -21.81 2.08 4.74
N PHE A 205 -22.17 3.14 5.47
CA PHE A 205 -23.55 3.32 5.92
C PHE A 205 -24.17 4.71 5.69
N ALA A 206 -23.42 5.74 5.30
CA ALA A 206 -24.03 7.04 4.99
C ALA A 206 -24.87 6.98 3.71
N LYS A 207 -25.98 7.75 3.65
CA LYS A 207 -26.89 7.84 2.50
C LYS A 207 -26.16 8.30 1.23
N THR A 208 -25.32 9.32 1.36
CA THR A 208 -24.61 9.98 0.24
C THR A 208 -23.19 10.35 0.65
N PRO A 209 -22.30 9.37 0.86
CA PRO A 209 -20.97 9.61 1.41
C PRO A 209 -20.13 10.56 0.55
N GLN A 210 -20.32 10.58 -0.78
CA GLN A 210 -19.52 11.38 -1.68
C GLN A 210 -19.80 12.89 -1.62
N TYR A 211 -20.86 13.34 -0.98
CA TYR A 211 -21.04 14.77 -0.72
C TYR A 211 -19.97 15.33 0.22
N SER A 212 -19.55 14.55 1.21
CA SER A 212 -18.44 14.89 2.11
C SER A 212 -17.10 14.30 1.67
N LEU A 213 -17.12 13.24 0.87
CA LEU A 213 -15.95 12.49 0.39
C LEU A 213 -15.93 12.37 -1.14
N PRO A 214 -15.89 13.51 -1.90
CA PRO A 214 -16.13 13.52 -3.35
C PRO A 214 -15.09 12.74 -4.16
N ALA A 215 -13.88 12.56 -3.65
CA ALA A 215 -12.84 11.81 -4.33
C ALA A 215 -12.96 10.28 -4.18
N PHE A 216 -13.82 9.79 -3.28
CA PHE A 216 -13.91 8.36 -2.99
C PHE A 216 -15.01 7.69 -3.82
N ILE A 217 -14.86 7.82 -5.13
CA ILE A 217 -15.69 7.25 -6.18
C ILE A 217 -14.88 6.26 -7.02
N VAL A 218 -15.53 5.56 -7.92
CA VAL A 218 -14.86 4.84 -9.01
C VAL A 218 -15.18 5.53 -10.34
N LYS A 219 -14.13 5.95 -11.05
CA LYS A 219 -14.24 6.44 -12.42
C LYS A 219 -14.04 5.29 -13.39
N SER A 220 -15.08 4.94 -14.12
CA SER A 220 -15.07 3.82 -15.06
C SER A 220 -15.23 4.35 -16.49
N VAL A 221 -14.33 3.93 -17.39
CA VAL A 221 -14.40 4.28 -18.82
C VAL A 221 -14.14 3.04 -19.67
N ALA A 222 -14.97 2.81 -20.66
CA ALA A 222 -14.76 1.77 -21.68
C ALA A 222 -14.39 2.43 -23.01
N PHE A 223 -13.21 2.09 -23.53
CA PHE A 223 -12.66 2.62 -24.78
C PHE A 223 -12.96 1.71 -25.98
N VAL A 224 -13.02 2.30 -27.16
CA VAL A 224 -13.17 1.54 -28.41
C VAL A 224 -11.87 0.78 -28.75
N GLY A 225 -10.73 1.40 -28.49
CA GLY A 225 -9.39 0.89 -28.81
C GLY A 225 -8.56 0.48 -27.58
N ASN A 226 -7.25 0.59 -27.73
CA ASN A 226 -6.26 0.13 -26.74
C ASN A 226 -5.51 1.28 -26.04
N GLN A 227 -5.88 2.55 -26.32
CA GLN A 227 -5.19 3.73 -25.78
C GLN A 227 -6.15 4.67 -25.07
N ILE A 228 -5.65 5.33 -24.01
CA ILE A 228 -6.41 6.33 -23.23
C ILE A 228 -6.65 7.60 -24.06
N GLU A 229 -5.77 7.88 -25.02
CA GLU A 229 -5.82 9.06 -25.90
C GLU A 229 -6.87 8.95 -27.00
N ASP A 230 -7.54 7.80 -27.12
CA ASP A 230 -8.69 7.65 -27.99
C ASP A 230 -9.84 8.57 -27.51
N ASP A 231 -10.18 9.60 -28.27
CA ASP A 231 -11.28 10.56 -28.00
C ASP A 231 -12.66 9.85 -27.91
N ARG A 232 -12.74 8.59 -28.34
CA ARG A 232 -13.99 7.82 -28.42
C ARG A 232 -14.04 6.75 -27.32
N TYR A 233 -15.02 6.89 -26.44
CA TYR A 233 -15.37 5.88 -25.46
C TYR A 233 -16.73 5.25 -25.74
N ILE A 234 -16.95 4.04 -25.29
CA ILE A 234 -18.21 3.28 -25.41
C ILE A 234 -19.16 3.66 -24.26
N ASP A 235 -18.61 3.70 -23.03
CA ASP A 235 -19.34 4.01 -21.79
C ASP A 235 -18.41 4.75 -20.83
N SER A 236 -18.96 5.68 -20.04
CA SER A 236 -18.23 6.40 -19.01
C SER A 236 -19.16 6.68 -17.83
N ARG A 237 -18.71 6.32 -16.61
CA ARG A 237 -19.50 6.48 -15.38
C ARG A 237 -18.64 6.93 -14.20
N ASP A 238 -19.17 7.88 -13.45
CA ASP A 238 -18.72 8.19 -12.10
C ASP A 238 -19.61 7.40 -11.12
N ILE A 239 -19.07 6.33 -10.57
CA ILE A 239 -19.81 5.39 -9.70
C ILE A 239 -19.69 5.87 -8.25
N THR A 240 -20.84 6.11 -7.63
CA THR A 240 -21.00 6.67 -6.27
C THR A 240 -21.96 5.81 -5.44
N GLY A 241 -22.07 6.09 -4.15
CA GLY A 241 -22.93 5.39 -3.20
C GLY A 241 -22.14 4.77 -2.05
N LYS A 242 -22.79 3.91 -1.29
CA LYS A 242 -22.14 3.11 -0.25
C LYS A 242 -21.13 2.14 -0.87
N LEU A 243 -20.20 1.65 -0.09
CA LEU A 243 -19.16 0.73 -0.57
C LEU A 243 -19.74 -0.48 -1.31
N SER A 244 -20.84 -1.04 -0.81
CA SER A 244 -21.57 -2.15 -1.46
C SER A 244 -22.15 -1.74 -2.81
N ASP A 245 -22.73 -0.54 -2.91
CA ASP A 245 -23.30 -0.03 -4.15
C ASP A 245 -22.21 0.23 -5.18
N VAL A 246 -21.10 0.88 -4.75
CA VAL A 246 -19.94 1.13 -5.59
C VAL A 246 -19.34 -0.17 -6.11
N PHE A 247 -19.20 -1.19 -5.25
CA PHE A 247 -18.73 -2.51 -5.65
C PHE A 247 -19.62 -3.14 -6.73
N GLN A 248 -20.93 -3.21 -6.49
CA GLN A 248 -21.87 -3.86 -7.42
C GLN A 248 -21.95 -3.12 -8.76
N GLN A 249 -22.00 -1.78 -8.73
CA GLN A 249 -22.05 -0.97 -9.95
C GLN A 249 -20.75 -1.07 -10.76
N THR A 250 -19.58 -1.09 -10.08
CA THR A 250 -18.29 -1.27 -10.75
C THR A 250 -18.20 -2.65 -11.41
N LEU A 251 -18.62 -3.68 -10.70
CA LEU A 251 -18.67 -5.04 -11.24
C LEU A 251 -19.63 -5.12 -12.44
N GLY A 252 -20.82 -4.52 -12.32
CA GLY A 252 -21.79 -4.43 -13.42
C GLY A 252 -21.24 -3.68 -14.62
N PHE A 253 -20.49 -2.59 -14.42
CA PHE A 253 -19.82 -1.84 -15.51
C PHE A 253 -18.80 -2.71 -16.25
N ILE A 254 -17.94 -3.42 -15.52
CA ILE A 254 -16.93 -4.30 -16.12
C ILE A 254 -17.62 -5.40 -16.95
N ILE A 255 -18.60 -6.08 -16.35
CA ILE A 255 -19.32 -7.18 -17.03
C ILE A 255 -20.06 -6.70 -18.28
N ALA A 256 -20.68 -5.52 -18.23
CA ALA A 256 -21.41 -4.95 -19.38
C ALA A 256 -20.48 -4.55 -20.53
N ASN A 257 -19.23 -4.17 -20.23
CA ASN A 257 -18.25 -3.73 -21.21
C ASN A 257 -17.18 -4.78 -21.57
N THR A 258 -17.31 -5.99 -21.03
CA THR A 258 -16.51 -7.17 -21.42
C THR A 258 -17.38 -8.11 -22.27
N ARG A 259 -16.73 -9.05 -22.97
CA ARG A 259 -17.42 -9.93 -23.91
C ARG A 259 -18.03 -11.14 -23.20
N ALA A 260 -19.17 -11.57 -23.69
CA ALA A 260 -19.79 -12.83 -23.29
C ALA A 260 -20.17 -13.60 -24.56
N PRO A 261 -19.18 -14.17 -25.30
CA PRO A 261 -19.45 -14.91 -26.50
C PRO A 261 -20.36 -16.10 -26.22
N GLN A 262 -21.30 -16.34 -27.13
CA GLN A 262 -22.17 -17.50 -27.06
C GLN A 262 -21.33 -18.75 -27.34
N GLY A 263 -21.35 -19.71 -26.42
CA GLY A 263 -20.66 -21.01 -26.62
C GLY A 263 -21.43 -21.89 -27.62
N GLU A 264 -20.86 -23.03 -27.96
CA GLU A 264 -21.41 -24.02 -28.91
C GLU A 264 -22.75 -24.66 -28.50
N GLN A 265 -23.27 -24.33 -27.33
CA GLN A 265 -24.50 -24.86 -26.77
C GLN A 265 -25.70 -24.07 -27.29
N GLY A 266 -26.35 -24.54 -28.37
CA GLY A 266 -27.71 -24.21 -28.81
C GLY A 266 -28.14 -22.72 -28.81
N PHE A 267 -29.15 -22.37 -29.61
CA PHE A 267 -29.64 -21.01 -29.87
C PHE A 267 -30.05 -20.19 -28.63
N ASN A 268 -30.37 -20.83 -27.52
CA ASN A 268 -30.80 -20.20 -26.27
C ASN A 268 -29.75 -20.26 -25.12
N SER A 269 -28.48 -20.61 -25.41
CA SER A 269 -27.44 -20.61 -24.39
C SER A 269 -27.07 -19.19 -23.98
N GLN A 270 -26.95 -18.96 -22.66
CA GLN A 270 -26.38 -17.71 -22.14
C GLN A 270 -24.90 -17.63 -22.57
N GLY A 271 -24.47 -16.45 -22.99
CA GLY A 271 -23.06 -16.19 -23.30
C GLY A 271 -22.16 -16.50 -22.08
N GLN A 272 -21.04 -17.13 -22.32
CA GLN A 272 -20.04 -17.38 -21.28
C GLN A 272 -19.12 -16.16 -21.17
N ALA A 273 -18.99 -15.59 -19.96
CA ALA A 273 -18.09 -14.48 -19.73
C ALA A 273 -16.65 -14.83 -20.15
N GLU A 274 -16.00 -13.97 -20.91
CA GLU A 274 -14.61 -14.17 -21.37
C GLU A 274 -13.61 -14.31 -20.23
N ILE A 275 -13.89 -13.68 -19.08
CA ILE A 275 -13.09 -13.76 -17.86
C ILE A 275 -14.03 -14.11 -16.70
N PRO A 276 -13.70 -15.10 -15.86
CA PRO A 276 -14.55 -15.54 -14.75
C PRO A 276 -14.93 -14.40 -13.81
N ARG A 277 -16.18 -14.32 -13.41
CA ARG A 277 -16.73 -13.28 -12.52
C ARG A 277 -15.94 -13.15 -11.21
N VAL A 278 -15.49 -14.26 -10.65
CA VAL A 278 -14.69 -14.30 -9.39
C VAL A 278 -13.40 -13.46 -9.49
N VAL A 279 -12.84 -13.32 -10.68
CA VAL A 279 -11.66 -12.45 -10.93
C VAL A 279 -12.02 -10.99 -10.65
N TRP A 280 -13.13 -10.53 -11.22
CA TRP A 280 -13.58 -9.15 -11.04
C TRP A 280 -14.02 -8.86 -9.61
N GLU A 281 -14.74 -9.79 -8.99
CA GLU A 281 -15.17 -9.67 -7.58
C GLU A 281 -13.98 -9.46 -6.64
N GLU A 282 -12.93 -10.25 -6.78
CA GLU A 282 -11.75 -10.12 -5.94
C GLU A 282 -10.95 -8.84 -6.23
N LEU A 283 -10.72 -8.53 -7.52
CA LEU A 283 -9.91 -7.37 -7.90
C LEU A 283 -10.59 -6.04 -7.55
N VAL A 284 -11.89 -5.92 -7.75
CA VAL A 284 -12.67 -4.73 -7.39
C VAL A 284 -12.74 -4.57 -5.87
N ALA A 285 -13.00 -5.65 -5.13
CA ALA A 285 -13.00 -5.61 -3.67
C ALA A 285 -11.64 -5.16 -3.13
N ASN A 286 -10.55 -5.74 -3.63
CA ASN A 286 -9.20 -5.36 -3.23
C ASN A 286 -8.89 -3.88 -3.55
N ALA A 287 -9.29 -3.38 -4.71
CA ALA A 287 -9.08 -1.99 -5.09
C ALA A 287 -9.81 -1.01 -4.16
N LEU A 288 -11.01 -1.36 -3.70
CA LEU A 288 -11.80 -0.54 -2.78
C LEU A 288 -11.31 -0.63 -1.34
N ILE A 289 -10.96 -1.84 -0.86
CA ILE A 289 -10.61 -2.07 0.55
C ILE A 289 -9.17 -1.62 0.86
N HIS A 290 -8.23 -1.85 -0.06
CA HIS A 290 -6.81 -1.61 0.17
C HIS A 290 -6.30 -0.27 -0.39
N ARG A 291 -7.15 0.55 -1.03
CA ARG A 291 -6.74 1.88 -1.47
C ARG A 291 -6.24 2.73 -0.30
N ASP A 292 -5.41 3.70 -0.62
CA ASP A 292 -5.03 4.72 0.35
C ASP A 292 -6.11 5.81 0.43
N TYR A 293 -6.87 5.84 1.53
CA TYR A 293 -7.91 6.83 1.78
C TYR A 293 -7.37 8.19 2.27
N PHE A 294 -6.06 8.33 2.50
CA PHE A 294 -5.43 9.65 2.65
C PHE A 294 -5.18 10.33 1.30
N ILE A 295 -5.26 9.59 0.20
CA ILE A 295 -5.11 10.14 -1.15
C ILE A 295 -6.47 10.53 -1.70
N SER A 296 -6.65 11.83 -1.96
CA SER A 296 -7.87 12.41 -2.54
C SER A 296 -7.89 12.20 -4.06
N ALA A 297 -8.04 10.94 -4.50
CA ALA A 297 -8.14 10.55 -5.90
C ALA A 297 -9.10 9.36 -6.06
N PRO A 298 -9.81 9.20 -7.19
CA PRO A 298 -10.70 8.07 -7.44
C PRO A 298 -9.94 6.79 -7.74
N VAL A 299 -10.58 5.64 -7.49
CA VAL A 299 -10.21 4.40 -8.17
C VAL A 299 -10.62 4.53 -9.63
N ARG A 300 -9.80 4.04 -10.55
CA ARG A 300 -10.09 4.08 -12.00
C ARG A 300 -10.23 2.66 -12.52
N VAL A 301 -11.26 2.44 -13.32
CA VAL A 301 -11.48 1.19 -14.05
C VAL A 301 -11.55 1.54 -15.54
N LEU A 302 -10.57 1.07 -16.30
CA LEU A 302 -10.42 1.36 -17.72
C LEU A 302 -10.55 0.06 -18.50
N VAL A 303 -11.60 -0.04 -19.32
CA VAL A 303 -11.86 -1.23 -20.16
C VAL A 303 -11.40 -0.90 -21.59
N PHE A 304 -10.37 -1.60 -22.05
CA PHE A 304 -9.86 -1.50 -23.42
C PHE A 304 -10.28 -2.73 -24.25
N ALA A 305 -10.01 -2.70 -25.53
CA ALA A 305 -10.33 -3.82 -26.42
C ALA A 305 -9.54 -5.09 -26.09
N ASP A 306 -8.32 -4.95 -25.55
CA ASP A 306 -7.37 -6.03 -25.26
C ASP A 306 -7.14 -6.29 -23.75
N ARG A 307 -7.55 -5.38 -22.86
CA ARG A 307 -7.33 -5.50 -21.42
C ARG A 307 -8.31 -4.69 -20.58
N VAL A 308 -8.33 -4.97 -19.29
CA VAL A 308 -8.98 -4.10 -18.28
C VAL A 308 -7.91 -3.68 -17.28
N GLU A 309 -7.84 -2.38 -16.98
CA GLU A 309 -6.96 -1.83 -15.96
C GLU A 309 -7.78 -1.37 -14.75
N ILE A 310 -7.39 -1.81 -13.56
CA ILE A 310 -7.92 -1.32 -12.28
C ILE A 310 -6.78 -0.61 -11.57
N ILE A 311 -6.94 0.70 -11.32
CA ILE A 311 -5.90 1.57 -10.76
C ILE A 311 -6.39 2.13 -9.45
N SER A 312 -5.75 1.74 -8.36
CA SER A 312 -6.06 2.15 -6.99
C SER A 312 -5.04 3.15 -6.47
N PRO A 313 -5.47 4.26 -5.83
CA PRO A 313 -4.55 5.18 -5.16
C PRO A 313 -3.79 4.51 -4.02
N GLY A 314 -2.48 4.72 -3.94
CA GLY A 314 -1.56 4.18 -2.96
C GLY A 314 -0.82 2.92 -3.44
N HIS A 315 0.51 2.95 -3.35
CA HIS A 315 1.37 1.77 -3.57
C HIS A 315 1.21 0.73 -2.45
N LEU A 316 1.81 -0.46 -2.58
CA LEU A 316 1.77 -1.50 -1.55
C LEU A 316 2.33 -0.99 -0.19
N PRO A 317 1.63 -1.24 0.94
CA PRO A 317 2.06 -0.77 2.26
C PRO A 317 3.16 -1.63 2.87
N ASN A 318 3.89 -1.07 3.82
CA ASN A 318 4.74 -1.79 4.79
C ASN A 318 5.71 -2.81 4.17
N ASN A 319 6.48 -2.39 3.18
CA ASN A 319 7.48 -3.24 2.52
C ASN A 319 6.91 -4.50 1.84
N LEU A 320 5.59 -4.58 1.66
CA LEU A 320 5.01 -5.62 0.82
C LEU A 320 5.53 -5.49 -0.61
N THR A 321 5.87 -6.62 -1.19
CA THR A 321 6.22 -6.74 -2.61
C THR A 321 5.14 -7.50 -3.36
N ILE A 322 5.19 -7.46 -4.67
CA ILE A 322 4.28 -8.24 -5.52
C ILE A 322 4.44 -9.74 -5.22
N GLU A 323 5.65 -10.22 -4.96
CA GLU A 323 5.93 -11.60 -4.58
C GLU A 323 5.27 -11.96 -3.25
N ASN A 324 5.33 -11.06 -2.26
CA ASN A 324 4.68 -11.26 -0.96
C ASN A 324 3.16 -11.41 -1.10
N ILE A 325 2.50 -10.52 -1.86
CA ILE A 325 1.05 -10.60 -2.04
C ILE A 325 0.64 -11.81 -2.89
N LYS A 326 1.46 -12.22 -3.87
CA LYS A 326 1.29 -13.47 -4.62
C LYS A 326 1.48 -14.71 -3.74
N ALA A 327 2.25 -14.63 -2.66
CA ALA A 327 2.39 -15.68 -1.64
C ALA A 327 1.25 -15.69 -0.61
N GLY A 328 0.31 -14.73 -0.68
CA GLY A 328 -0.84 -14.61 0.24
C GLY A 328 -0.60 -13.72 1.45
N ASN A 329 0.55 -13.02 1.52
CA ASN A 329 0.78 -12.04 2.57
C ASN A 329 -0.09 -10.80 2.33
N SER A 330 -0.72 -10.30 3.38
CA SER A 330 -1.54 -9.09 3.32
C SER A 330 -1.25 -8.18 4.52
N ASN A 331 -1.38 -6.88 4.31
CA ASN A 331 -1.37 -5.89 5.36
C ASN A 331 -2.60 -5.00 5.22
N MET A 332 -3.34 -4.83 6.31
CA MET A 332 -4.60 -4.09 6.30
C MET A 332 -4.33 -2.60 6.48
N ARG A 333 -4.44 -1.84 5.39
CA ARG A 333 -4.34 -0.37 5.43
C ARG A 333 -5.58 0.26 6.07
N ASN A 334 -6.75 -0.36 5.89
CA ASN A 334 -8.05 0.12 6.35
C ASN A 334 -8.76 -1.01 7.13
N PRO A 335 -8.37 -1.23 8.41
CA PRO A 335 -8.82 -2.40 9.19
C PRO A 335 -10.32 -2.41 9.44
N ILE A 336 -10.97 -1.24 9.63
CA ILE A 336 -12.41 -1.16 9.84
C ILE A 336 -13.14 -1.55 8.57
N LEU A 337 -12.80 -0.92 7.43
CA LEU A 337 -13.40 -1.26 6.13
C LEU A 337 -13.22 -2.73 5.80
N ALA A 338 -12.03 -3.29 6.02
CA ALA A 338 -11.76 -4.70 5.75
C ALA A 338 -12.62 -5.63 6.63
N SER A 339 -12.81 -5.30 7.91
CA SER A 339 -13.65 -6.11 8.81
C SER A 339 -15.11 -6.15 8.41
N PHE A 340 -15.67 -5.02 7.93
CA PHE A 340 -17.04 -4.94 7.44
C PHE A 340 -17.20 -5.51 6.02
N ALA A 341 -16.18 -5.38 5.17
CA ALA A 341 -16.21 -5.91 3.82
C ALA A 341 -16.43 -7.44 3.79
N THR A 342 -15.92 -8.18 4.77
CA THR A 342 -16.14 -9.63 4.90
C THR A 342 -17.61 -9.99 5.12
N LYS A 343 -18.44 -9.03 5.52
CA LYS A 343 -19.85 -9.18 5.82
C LYS A 343 -20.77 -8.61 4.73
N LEU A 344 -20.28 -7.61 4.01
CA LEU A 344 -21.05 -6.85 3.03
C LEU A 344 -20.70 -7.19 1.58
N LEU A 345 -19.52 -7.74 1.33
CA LEU A 345 -19.00 -8.05 0.01
C LEU A 345 -18.59 -9.53 -0.07
N PRO A 346 -18.45 -10.11 -1.27
CA PRO A 346 -17.88 -11.45 -1.46
C PRO A 346 -16.38 -11.49 -1.21
N TYR A 347 -15.94 -10.89 -0.11
CA TYR A 347 -14.55 -10.72 0.31
C TYR A 347 -14.28 -11.52 1.58
N ARG A 348 -13.19 -12.30 1.62
CA ARG A 348 -12.87 -13.17 2.77
C ARG A 348 -11.78 -12.65 3.69
N GLY A 349 -10.95 -11.71 3.23
CA GLY A 349 -9.87 -11.13 4.05
C GLY A 349 -8.72 -12.08 4.44
N LEU A 350 -8.63 -13.27 3.83
CA LEU A 350 -7.67 -14.32 4.19
C LEU A 350 -6.35 -14.27 3.40
N GLY A 351 -6.13 -13.24 2.56
CA GLY A 351 -4.96 -13.15 1.68
C GLY A 351 -4.94 -14.18 0.53
N SER A 352 -5.83 -15.18 0.53
CA SER A 352 -5.90 -16.22 -0.49
C SER A 352 -6.70 -15.84 -1.74
N GLY A 353 -7.38 -14.70 -1.73
CA GLY A 353 -8.24 -14.25 -2.82
C GLY A 353 -7.45 -14.01 -4.10
N LEU A 354 -6.35 -13.27 -4.02
CA LEU A 354 -5.48 -13.00 -5.16
C LEU A 354 -4.89 -14.29 -5.75
N LEU A 355 -4.51 -15.27 -4.92
CA LEU A 355 -4.02 -16.57 -5.38
C LEU A 355 -5.07 -17.32 -6.20
N ARG A 356 -6.34 -17.31 -5.76
CA ARG A 356 -7.45 -17.93 -6.49
C ARG A 356 -7.69 -17.21 -7.82
N THR A 357 -7.61 -15.88 -7.80
CA THR A 357 -7.77 -15.03 -8.99
C THR A 357 -6.70 -15.33 -10.04
N LEU A 358 -5.45 -15.39 -9.64
CA LEU A 358 -4.31 -15.73 -10.52
C LEU A 358 -4.38 -17.18 -11.07
N ARG A 359 -4.97 -18.11 -10.30
CA ARG A 359 -5.24 -19.46 -10.80
C ARG A 359 -6.40 -19.51 -11.79
N ALA A 360 -7.46 -18.74 -11.53
CA ALA A 360 -8.63 -18.66 -12.40
C ALA A 360 -8.31 -17.92 -13.70
N TRP A 361 -7.42 -16.92 -13.64
CA TRP A 361 -6.98 -16.14 -14.79
C TRP A 361 -5.50 -15.76 -14.64
N PRO A 362 -4.56 -16.55 -15.23
CA PRO A 362 -3.13 -16.29 -15.09
C PRO A 362 -2.63 -15.05 -15.81
N GLN A 363 -3.39 -14.52 -16.76
CA GLN A 363 -3.05 -13.34 -17.58
C GLN A 363 -3.37 -12.03 -16.82
N ILE A 364 -2.87 -11.93 -15.59
CA ILE A 364 -2.97 -10.76 -14.73
C ILE A 364 -1.56 -10.26 -14.42
N GLU A 365 -1.33 -8.99 -14.71
CA GLU A 365 -0.14 -8.24 -14.31
C GLU A 365 -0.45 -7.34 -13.12
N LEU A 366 0.45 -7.31 -12.15
CA LEU A 366 0.38 -6.47 -10.96
C LEU A 366 1.55 -5.48 -10.98
N ILE A 367 1.27 -4.19 -10.81
CA ILE A 367 2.26 -3.12 -10.87
C ILE A 367 2.17 -2.28 -9.59
N ASP A 368 3.24 -2.29 -8.78
CA ASP A 368 3.43 -1.42 -7.62
C ASP A 368 4.20 -0.17 -8.05
N ASP A 369 3.49 0.85 -8.53
CA ASP A 369 4.10 2.12 -8.94
C ASP A 369 4.31 3.02 -7.72
N ARG A 370 5.47 2.90 -7.11
CA ARG A 370 5.87 3.71 -5.95
C ARG A 370 6.13 5.17 -6.31
N GLY A 371 6.56 5.45 -7.54
CA GLY A 371 6.81 6.81 -8.05
C GLY A 371 5.50 7.57 -8.25
N GLY A 372 4.51 6.92 -8.86
CA GLY A 372 3.16 7.46 -9.05
C GLY A 372 2.26 7.31 -7.84
N ASN A 373 2.72 6.63 -6.76
CA ASN A 373 1.96 6.30 -5.56
C ASN A 373 0.60 5.68 -5.87
N LEU A 374 0.62 4.62 -6.69
CA LEU A 374 -0.57 3.87 -7.08
C LEU A 374 -0.27 2.38 -7.24
N PHE A 375 -1.31 1.57 -7.16
CA PHE A 375 -1.27 0.14 -7.47
C PHE A 375 -2.17 -0.13 -8.66
N LYS A 376 -1.62 -0.77 -9.70
CA LYS A 376 -2.33 -1.09 -10.94
C LYS A 376 -2.41 -2.59 -11.13
N VAL A 377 -3.59 -3.04 -11.52
CA VAL A 377 -3.84 -4.41 -11.99
C VAL A 377 -4.25 -4.35 -13.44
N ILE A 378 -3.57 -5.12 -14.30
CA ILE A 378 -3.90 -5.26 -15.71
C ILE A 378 -4.38 -6.69 -15.94
N VAL A 379 -5.60 -6.84 -16.41
CA VAL A 379 -6.21 -8.13 -16.77
C VAL A 379 -6.28 -8.18 -18.29
N VAL A 380 -5.47 -9.05 -18.90
CA VAL A 380 -5.42 -9.22 -20.35
C VAL A 380 -6.66 -9.99 -20.80
N ARG A 381 -7.34 -9.49 -21.83
CA ARG A 381 -8.52 -10.10 -22.43
C ARG A 381 -8.12 -11.12 -23.51
N PRO A 382 -8.87 -12.20 -23.70
CA PRO A 382 -8.55 -13.20 -24.71
C PRO A 382 -8.63 -12.62 -26.13
N ASN A 383 -7.69 -12.99 -26.98
CA ASN A 383 -7.68 -12.60 -28.40
C ASN A 383 -8.83 -13.31 -29.14
N MET A 384 -9.67 -12.55 -29.85
CA MET A 384 -10.80 -13.13 -30.60
C MET A 384 -10.38 -14.09 -31.73
N LEU A 385 -9.14 -13.98 -32.19
CA LEU A 385 -8.62 -14.83 -33.28
C LEU A 385 -8.20 -16.25 -32.81
N GLU A 386 -8.01 -16.47 -31.52
CA GLU A 386 -7.62 -17.77 -30.95
C GLU A 386 -8.82 -18.57 -30.41
N ALA A 387 -10.00 -17.98 -30.30
CA ALA A 387 -11.21 -18.61 -29.74
C ALA A 387 -12.04 -19.39 -30.79
N THR A 388 -11.61 -19.42 -32.05
CA THR A 388 -12.28 -20.12 -33.16
C THR A 388 -11.45 -21.26 -33.76
N GLY A 389 -10.51 -21.84 -33.00
CA GLY A 389 -9.70 -22.98 -33.39
C GLY A 389 -10.04 -24.24 -32.61
#